data_f5518bdd586486a6b5a59aac15e348f6
#
_entry.id   f5518bdd586486a6b5a59aac15e348f6
#
_cell.length_a   1.000
_cell.length_b   1.000
_cell.length_c   1.000
_cell.angle_alpha   90.00
_cell.angle_beta   90.00
_cell.angle_gamma   90.00
#
_symmetry.space_group_name_H-M   'P 1'
#
loop_
_entity.id
_entity.type
_entity.pdbx_description
1 polymer ?
#
loop_
_entity_poly.entity_id
_entity_poly.type
_entity_poly.pdbx_seq_one_letter_code
_entity_poly.pdbx_strand_id
1 'polypeptide(L)'
;MHYTELLKAREELTGPGGEFEIVEAEVLGNRLRVYKNAPPSVREVWLSTLQFPERDYLVYQDERWTYADAHRDVASAAAWMFDQGVKPGDRVAIAMRNYPEWMLLYWACVSVGIAVVGMNAWWTPEEMEYALKDSEPKILFADSERLERVLAISGAADKMKIVGVRAPDAPSPVIQWSDVLAHGGALPDVSVDPDADACIFYTSGTTGFPKGAQLTHRGCVSNLLNMAFAGASTQLATARATGEMPPEEAPVPVGLITTPLFHVTANNCAAYLITAAGGKIVLMYRWDAGEALKLVEI
;
A
#
# COMPACT_ATOMS: atom_id res chain seq x y z
N MET A 1 13.25 18.67 -23.71
CA MET A 1 13.91 17.50 -23.07
C MET A 1 15.00 17.01 -24.03
N HIS A 2 16.23 16.87 -23.58
CA HIS A 2 17.36 16.40 -24.38
C HIS A 2 17.31 14.87 -24.49
N TYR A 3 16.59 14.36 -25.47
CA TYR A 3 16.32 12.92 -25.64
C TYR A 3 17.59 12.05 -25.63
N THR A 4 18.67 12.53 -26.26
CA THR A 4 19.95 11.81 -26.28
C THR A 4 20.56 11.65 -24.90
N GLU A 5 20.50 12.67 -24.04
CA GLU A 5 21.02 12.60 -22.67
C GLU A 5 20.15 11.70 -21.79
N LEU A 6 18.83 11.66 -22.02
CA LEU A 6 17.96 10.72 -21.34
C LEU A 6 18.32 9.26 -21.67
N LEU A 7 18.58 8.94 -22.93
CA LEU A 7 19.00 7.58 -23.32
C LEU A 7 20.32 7.18 -22.66
N LYS A 8 21.33 8.07 -22.66
CA LYS A 8 22.62 7.83 -21.98
C LYS A 8 22.44 7.64 -20.47
N ALA A 9 21.63 8.49 -19.82
CA ALA A 9 21.35 8.37 -18.39
C ALA A 9 20.69 7.03 -18.06
N ARG A 10 19.72 6.60 -18.86
CA ARG A 10 19.06 5.31 -18.69
C ARG A 10 20.01 4.13 -18.85
N GLU A 11 20.86 4.16 -19.88
CA GLU A 11 21.87 3.11 -20.13
C GLU A 11 22.86 3.00 -18.97
N GLU A 12 23.36 4.13 -18.46
CA GLU A 12 24.26 4.16 -17.30
C GLU A 12 23.60 3.62 -16.03
N LEU A 13 22.40 4.11 -15.72
CA LEU A 13 21.68 3.71 -14.50
C LEU A 13 21.27 2.24 -14.50
N THR A 14 21.03 1.62 -15.68
CA THR A 14 20.61 0.22 -15.77
C THR A 14 21.73 -0.74 -16.16
N GLY A 15 22.89 -0.23 -16.53
CA GLY A 15 24.08 -1.01 -16.86
C GLY A 15 24.76 -1.63 -15.63
N PRO A 16 25.81 -2.45 -15.86
CA PRO A 16 26.57 -3.06 -14.77
C PRO A 16 27.13 -2.05 -13.76
N GLY A 17 26.81 -2.21 -12.49
CA GLY A 17 27.21 -1.30 -11.41
C GLY A 17 26.33 -0.04 -11.29
N GLY A 18 25.36 0.16 -12.16
CA GLY A 18 24.38 1.24 -12.05
C GLY A 18 23.42 1.04 -10.88
N GLU A 19 22.86 2.14 -10.38
CA GLU A 19 21.92 2.13 -9.24
C GLU A 19 20.72 1.22 -9.49
N PHE A 20 20.22 1.21 -10.73
CA PHE A 20 19.09 0.40 -11.19
C PHE A 20 19.55 -0.75 -12.11
N GLU A 21 20.70 -1.36 -11.82
CA GLU A 21 21.25 -2.46 -12.64
C GLU A 21 20.20 -3.53 -12.92
N ILE A 22 20.01 -3.86 -14.20
CA ILE A 22 19.04 -4.86 -14.66
C ILE A 22 19.78 -6.14 -15.03
N VAL A 23 19.29 -7.26 -14.53
CA VAL A 23 19.75 -8.61 -14.83
C VAL A 23 18.60 -9.49 -15.31
N GLU A 24 18.92 -10.61 -15.94
CA GLU A 24 17.96 -11.65 -16.26
C GLU A 24 17.85 -12.63 -15.10
N ALA A 25 16.61 -12.99 -14.73
CA ALA A 25 16.31 -13.98 -13.71
C ALA A 25 15.13 -14.87 -14.14
N GLU A 26 15.06 -16.07 -13.61
CA GLU A 26 13.89 -16.92 -13.73
C GLU A 26 12.89 -16.56 -12.62
N VAL A 27 11.67 -16.21 -13.00
CA VAL A 27 10.58 -15.81 -12.10
C VAL A 27 9.33 -16.58 -12.52
N LEU A 28 8.80 -17.39 -11.62
CA LEU A 28 7.61 -18.23 -11.87
C LEU A 28 7.68 -18.99 -13.21
N GLY A 29 8.87 -19.58 -13.50
CA GLY A 29 9.12 -20.35 -14.74
C GLY A 29 9.30 -19.52 -16.00
N ASN A 30 9.39 -18.19 -15.88
CA ASN A 30 9.63 -17.27 -17.00
C ASN A 30 10.94 -16.54 -16.84
N ARG A 31 11.67 -16.33 -17.95
CA ARG A 31 12.88 -15.50 -17.98
C ARG A 31 12.49 -14.06 -18.11
N LEU A 32 12.71 -13.26 -17.05
CA LEU A 32 12.36 -11.87 -16.95
C LEU A 32 13.57 -10.99 -16.67
N ARG A 33 13.48 -9.72 -17.04
CA ARG A 33 14.42 -8.68 -16.64
C ARG A 33 13.97 -8.12 -15.29
N VAL A 34 14.88 -8.13 -14.31
CA VAL A 34 14.62 -7.69 -12.94
C VAL A 34 15.70 -6.71 -12.47
N TYR A 35 15.38 -5.86 -11.54
CA TYR A 35 16.39 -5.05 -10.85
C TYR A 35 17.24 -5.95 -9.95
N LYS A 36 18.54 -5.93 -10.13
CA LYS A 36 19.50 -6.80 -9.42
C LYS A 36 19.48 -6.57 -7.90
N ASN A 37 19.40 -5.31 -7.49
CA ASN A 37 19.47 -4.89 -6.10
C ASN A 37 18.10 -4.49 -5.54
N ALA A 38 17.00 -5.02 -6.10
CA ALA A 38 15.67 -4.75 -5.59
C ALA A 38 15.51 -5.27 -4.16
N PRO A 39 14.83 -4.54 -3.26
CA PRO A 39 14.34 -5.12 -2.02
C PRO A 39 13.55 -6.41 -2.33
N PRO A 40 13.74 -7.49 -1.57
CA PRO A 40 13.09 -8.77 -1.87
C PRO A 40 11.57 -8.69 -1.78
N SER A 41 11.04 -7.85 -0.89
CA SER A 41 9.58 -7.70 -0.76
C SER A 41 9.18 -6.27 -0.35
N VAL A 42 7.88 -6.03 -0.32
CA VAL A 42 7.30 -4.77 0.17
C VAL A 42 7.53 -4.57 1.68
N ARG A 43 7.78 -5.66 2.43
CA ARG A 43 8.19 -5.59 3.85
C ARG A 43 9.45 -4.73 4.03
N GLU A 44 10.48 -4.95 3.21
CA GLU A 44 11.74 -4.21 3.33
C GLU A 44 11.56 -2.73 2.98
N VAL A 45 10.64 -2.42 2.08
CA VAL A 45 10.25 -1.02 1.81
C VAL A 45 9.67 -0.38 3.07
N TRP A 46 8.76 -1.06 3.78
CA TRP A 46 8.22 -0.56 5.04
C TRP A 46 9.28 -0.45 6.12
N LEU A 47 10.10 -1.48 6.32
CA LEU A 47 11.14 -1.50 7.34
C LEU A 47 12.21 -0.43 7.11
N SER A 48 12.50 -0.04 5.86
CA SER A 48 13.45 1.03 5.56
C SER A 48 13.01 2.39 6.14
N THR A 49 11.72 2.58 6.41
CA THR A 49 11.18 3.82 6.99
C THR A 49 11.45 3.98 8.49
N LEU A 50 11.96 2.94 9.17
CA LEU A 50 12.42 3.03 10.57
C LEU A 50 13.51 4.09 10.80
N GLN A 51 14.19 4.52 9.74
CA GLN A 51 15.16 5.62 9.78
C GLN A 51 14.51 7.01 9.95
N PHE A 52 13.17 7.13 9.84
CA PHE A 52 12.45 8.40 9.88
C PHE A 52 11.45 8.52 11.04
N PRO A 53 11.73 8.05 12.27
CA PRO A 53 10.73 7.84 13.31
C PRO A 53 9.91 9.09 13.66
N GLU A 54 10.57 10.27 13.66
CA GLU A 54 9.96 11.54 14.10
C GLU A 54 9.27 12.31 12.97
N ARG A 55 9.36 11.84 11.70
CA ARG A 55 8.70 12.52 10.60
C ARG A 55 7.20 12.25 10.60
N ASP A 56 6.41 13.27 10.24
CA ASP A 56 4.99 13.08 9.93
C ASP A 56 4.84 12.08 8.78
N TYR A 57 3.99 11.08 8.97
CA TYR A 57 3.67 10.10 7.95
C TYR A 57 2.25 10.26 7.41
N LEU A 58 1.23 10.12 8.27
CA LEU A 58 -0.17 10.21 7.87
C LEU A 58 -0.83 11.43 8.50
N VAL A 59 -1.54 12.17 7.68
CA VAL A 59 -2.32 13.33 8.07
C VAL A 59 -3.75 13.18 7.56
N TYR A 60 -4.72 13.22 8.46
CA TYR A 60 -6.14 13.17 8.13
C TYR A 60 -6.93 14.10 9.06
N GLN A 61 -7.50 15.16 8.52
CA GLN A 61 -8.13 16.20 9.32
C GLN A 61 -7.18 16.70 10.43
N ASP A 62 -7.57 16.59 11.69
CA ASP A 62 -6.75 16.98 12.85
C ASP A 62 -5.87 15.84 13.38
N GLU A 63 -5.97 14.66 12.79
CA GLU A 63 -5.22 13.47 13.20
C GLU A 63 -3.86 13.42 12.51
N ARG A 64 -2.83 13.01 13.27
CA ARG A 64 -1.44 12.91 12.81
C ARG A 64 -0.82 11.62 13.31
N TRP A 65 -0.07 10.95 12.44
CA TRP A 65 0.81 9.85 12.77
C TRP A 65 2.23 10.18 12.34
N THR A 66 3.18 10.04 13.25
CA THR A 66 4.59 9.92 12.89
C THR A 66 4.85 8.54 12.31
N TYR A 67 6.03 8.33 11.68
CA TYR A 67 6.45 6.98 11.30
C TYR A 67 6.55 6.06 12.51
N ALA A 68 7.02 6.54 13.68
CA ALA A 68 7.07 5.76 14.92
C ALA A 68 5.67 5.31 15.36
N ASP A 69 4.68 6.20 15.32
CA ASP A 69 3.29 5.85 15.63
C ASP A 69 2.75 4.80 14.66
N ALA A 70 2.98 5.00 13.36
CA ALA A 70 2.53 4.07 12.34
C ALA A 70 3.21 2.70 12.48
N HIS A 71 4.51 2.63 12.76
CA HIS A 71 5.21 1.36 13.02
C HIS A 71 4.64 0.61 14.22
N ARG A 72 4.31 1.32 15.31
CA ARG A 72 3.67 0.72 16.48
C ARG A 72 2.31 0.12 16.13
N ASP A 73 1.45 0.88 15.43
CA ASP A 73 0.10 0.47 15.08
C ASP A 73 0.10 -0.67 14.05
N VAL A 74 0.99 -0.61 13.05
CA VAL A 74 1.26 -1.68 12.08
C VAL A 74 1.70 -2.97 12.78
N ALA A 75 2.64 -2.87 13.72
CA ALA A 75 3.13 -4.02 14.46
C ALA A 75 2.03 -4.67 15.29
N SER A 76 1.23 -3.85 16.01
CA SER A 76 0.10 -4.34 16.79
C SER A 76 -0.93 -5.06 15.93
N ALA A 77 -1.32 -4.47 14.79
CA ALA A 77 -2.29 -5.07 13.88
C ALA A 77 -1.78 -6.39 13.27
N ALA A 78 -0.51 -6.45 12.86
CA ALA A 78 0.09 -7.66 12.32
C ALA A 78 0.17 -8.78 13.38
N ALA A 79 0.61 -8.48 14.58
CA ALA A 79 0.67 -9.44 15.69
C ALA A 79 -0.72 -9.95 16.05
N TRP A 80 -1.71 -9.06 16.14
CA TRP A 80 -3.09 -9.45 16.40
C TRP A 80 -3.63 -10.40 15.31
N MET A 81 -3.40 -10.11 14.03
CA MET A 81 -3.83 -11.00 12.93
C MET A 81 -3.22 -12.40 13.07
N PHE A 82 -1.94 -12.51 13.47
CA PHE A 82 -1.29 -13.79 13.72
C PHE A 82 -1.93 -14.55 14.88
N ASP A 83 -2.27 -13.87 15.97
CA ASP A 83 -2.98 -14.47 17.11
C ASP A 83 -4.41 -14.91 16.74
N GLN A 84 -5.00 -14.29 15.72
CA GLN A 84 -6.25 -14.76 15.14
C GLN A 84 -6.08 -15.97 14.19
N GLY A 85 -4.85 -16.45 14.00
CA GLY A 85 -4.52 -17.62 13.18
C GLY A 85 -4.31 -17.32 11.69
N VAL A 86 -4.20 -16.04 11.30
CA VAL A 86 -3.84 -15.65 9.92
C VAL A 86 -2.35 -15.92 9.70
N LYS A 87 -1.98 -16.38 8.53
CA LYS A 87 -0.61 -16.81 8.17
C LYS A 87 -0.17 -16.16 6.87
N PRO A 88 1.15 -16.13 6.59
CA PRO A 88 1.65 -15.76 5.26
C PRO A 88 0.94 -16.57 4.16
N GLY A 89 0.52 -15.88 3.09
CA GLY A 89 -0.27 -16.44 1.99
C GLY A 89 -1.79 -16.39 2.20
N ASP A 90 -2.27 -16.12 3.41
CA ASP A 90 -3.70 -15.84 3.63
C ASP A 90 -4.07 -14.44 3.08
N ARG A 91 -5.37 -14.18 2.97
CA ARG A 91 -5.92 -12.91 2.49
C ARG A 91 -6.68 -12.20 3.60
N VAL A 92 -6.52 -10.87 3.62
CA VAL A 92 -7.25 -9.95 4.49
C VAL A 92 -7.88 -8.86 3.64
N ALA A 93 -9.18 -8.66 3.79
CA ALA A 93 -9.93 -7.67 3.03
C ALA A 93 -10.00 -6.33 3.77
N ILE A 94 -9.89 -5.23 3.01
CA ILE A 94 -10.05 -3.87 3.51
C ILE A 94 -11.16 -3.18 2.71
N ALA A 95 -12.26 -2.85 3.36
CA ALA A 95 -13.43 -2.18 2.79
C ALA A 95 -13.64 -0.83 3.49
N MET A 96 -12.95 0.21 3.04
CA MET A 96 -13.08 1.55 3.62
C MET A 96 -12.67 2.64 2.63
N ARG A 97 -13.02 3.87 2.96
CA ARG A 97 -12.55 5.08 2.28
C ARG A 97 -11.08 5.35 2.61
N ASN A 98 -10.58 6.50 2.14
CA ASN A 98 -9.21 6.95 2.40
C ASN A 98 -9.04 7.41 3.85
N TYR A 99 -8.95 6.46 4.75
CA TYR A 99 -8.61 6.68 6.16
C TYR A 99 -7.15 6.28 6.42
N PRO A 100 -6.50 6.84 7.45
CA PRO A 100 -5.17 6.40 7.89
C PRO A 100 -5.08 4.90 8.12
N GLU A 101 -6.13 4.31 8.67
CA GLU A 101 -6.22 2.88 8.97
C GLU A 101 -6.07 2.00 7.71
N TRP A 102 -6.45 2.51 6.51
CA TRP A 102 -6.14 1.80 5.27
C TRP A 102 -4.64 1.54 5.12
N MET A 103 -3.83 2.59 5.27
CA MET A 103 -2.37 2.49 5.11
C MET A 103 -1.74 1.64 6.21
N LEU A 104 -2.19 1.81 7.47
CA LEU A 104 -1.71 1.02 8.59
C LEU A 104 -1.99 -0.47 8.38
N LEU A 105 -3.20 -0.83 7.97
CA LEU A 105 -3.59 -2.21 7.66
C LEU A 105 -2.87 -2.76 6.45
N TYR A 106 -2.69 -1.95 5.41
CA TYR A 106 -1.94 -2.36 4.22
C TYR A 106 -0.52 -2.77 4.60
N TRP A 107 0.21 -1.90 5.31
CA TRP A 107 1.57 -2.21 5.76
C TRP A 107 1.62 -3.36 6.77
N ALA A 108 0.62 -3.49 7.65
CA ALA A 108 0.53 -4.62 8.57
C ALA A 108 0.44 -5.96 7.83
N CYS A 109 -0.40 -6.04 6.81
CA CYS A 109 -0.57 -7.26 6.01
C CYS A 109 0.67 -7.59 5.18
N VAL A 110 1.11 -6.65 4.32
CA VAL A 110 2.22 -6.92 3.38
C VAL A 110 3.55 -7.15 4.08
N SER A 111 3.74 -6.57 5.28
CA SER A 111 4.95 -6.79 6.07
C SER A 111 5.07 -8.20 6.63
N VAL A 112 4.01 -8.96 6.63
CA VAL A 112 4.00 -10.34 7.14
C VAL A 112 3.54 -11.36 6.10
N GLY A 113 3.57 -10.99 4.83
CA GLY A 113 3.24 -11.90 3.71
C GLY A 113 1.76 -12.24 3.59
N ILE A 114 0.87 -11.40 4.14
CA ILE A 114 -0.58 -11.51 3.99
C ILE A 114 -1.00 -10.66 2.78
N ALA A 115 -1.75 -11.24 1.86
CA ALA A 115 -2.25 -10.52 0.70
C ALA A 115 -3.44 -9.61 1.05
N VAL A 116 -3.34 -8.33 0.73
CA VAL A 116 -4.44 -7.37 0.92
C VAL A 116 -5.45 -7.47 -0.21
N VAL A 117 -6.72 -7.68 0.12
CA VAL A 117 -7.83 -7.55 -0.83
C VAL A 117 -8.44 -6.17 -0.69
N GLY A 118 -8.15 -5.30 -1.65
CA GLY A 118 -8.71 -3.95 -1.70
C GLY A 118 -10.13 -3.96 -2.26
N MET A 119 -11.12 -3.76 -1.39
CA MET A 119 -12.53 -3.73 -1.79
C MET A 119 -12.96 -2.32 -2.19
N ASN A 120 -13.66 -2.21 -3.30
CA ASN A 120 -14.18 -0.93 -3.77
C ASN A 120 -15.25 -0.41 -2.78
N ALA A 121 -15.00 0.77 -2.22
CA ALA A 121 -15.84 1.38 -1.21
C ALA A 121 -17.22 1.84 -1.72
N TRP A 122 -17.48 1.78 -3.02
CA TRP A 122 -18.79 2.10 -3.61
C TRP A 122 -19.64 0.86 -3.94
N TRP A 123 -19.09 -0.35 -3.77
CA TRP A 123 -19.82 -1.58 -4.08
C TRP A 123 -21.11 -1.73 -3.28
N THR A 124 -22.09 -2.34 -3.93
CA THR A 124 -23.32 -2.82 -3.28
C THR A 124 -23.02 -4.06 -2.43
N PRO A 125 -23.94 -4.46 -1.53
CA PRO A 125 -23.77 -5.71 -0.78
C PRO A 125 -23.54 -6.94 -1.67
N GLU A 126 -24.21 -7.04 -2.83
CA GLU A 126 -24.06 -8.15 -3.77
C GLU A 126 -22.68 -8.19 -4.42
N GLU A 127 -22.13 -7.03 -4.80
CA GLU A 127 -20.76 -6.92 -5.35
C GLU A 127 -19.73 -7.25 -4.27
N MET A 128 -19.93 -6.80 -3.03
CA MET A 128 -19.09 -7.16 -1.89
C MET A 128 -19.14 -8.65 -1.60
N GLU A 129 -20.34 -9.26 -1.60
CA GLU A 129 -20.51 -10.70 -1.41
C GLU A 129 -19.75 -11.51 -2.46
N TYR A 130 -19.85 -11.09 -3.73
CA TYR A 130 -19.08 -11.72 -4.81
C TYR A 130 -17.57 -11.69 -4.55
N ALA A 131 -17.02 -10.51 -4.25
CA ALA A 131 -15.58 -10.36 -4.03
C ALA A 131 -15.09 -11.10 -2.77
N LEU A 132 -15.89 -11.15 -1.71
CA LEU A 132 -15.60 -11.93 -0.50
C LEU A 132 -15.60 -13.44 -0.76
N LYS A 133 -16.50 -13.93 -1.60
CA LYS A 133 -16.54 -15.35 -2.02
C LYS A 133 -15.37 -15.70 -2.95
N ASP A 134 -14.99 -14.80 -3.84
CA ASP A 134 -13.92 -14.99 -4.82
C ASP A 134 -12.53 -14.95 -4.16
N SER A 135 -12.33 -14.03 -3.21
CA SER A 135 -11.02 -13.84 -2.54
C SER A 135 -10.86 -14.62 -1.24
N GLU A 136 -11.93 -15.11 -0.62
CA GLU A 136 -11.94 -15.89 0.63
C GLU A 136 -11.02 -15.31 1.75
N PRO A 137 -11.20 -14.05 2.18
CA PRO A 137 -10.36 -13.46 3.21
C PRO A 137 -10.65 -14.08 4.58
N LYS A 138 -9.62 -14.18 5.43
CA LYS A 138 -9.75 -14.64 6.83
C LYS A 138 -10.35 -13.58 7.73
N ILE A 139 -10.05 -12.32 7.45
CA ILE A 139 -10.51 -11.14 8.19
C ILE A 139 -10.94 -10.07 7.20
N LEU A 140 -11.99 -9.35 7.54
CA LEU A 140 -12.42 -8.13 6.87
C LEU A 140 -12.33 -6.95 7.84
N PHE A 141 -11.63 -5.91 7.45
CA PHE A 141 -11.67 -4.59 8.09
C PHE A 141 -12.60 -3.68 7.29
N ALA A 142 -13.62 -3.13 7.94
CA ALA A 142 -14.61 -2.28 7.28
C ALA A 142 -14.89 -1.01 8.08
N ASP A 143 -14.97 0.15 7.39
CA ASP A 143 -15.50 1.35 8.03
C ASP A 143 -17.02 1.25 8.26
N SER A 144 -17.58 2.17 9.04
CA SER A 144 -18.98 2.15 9.47
C SER A 144 -19.95 1.88 8.31
N GLU A 145 -19.84 2.65 7.20
CA GLU A 145 -20.77 2.53 6.06
C GLU A 145 -20.60 1.19 5.30
N ARG A 146 -19.37 0.66 5.17
CA ARG A 146 -19.11 -0.64 4.50
C ARG A 146 -19.44 -1.79 5.41
N LEU A 147 -19.29 -1.61 6.71
CA LEU A 147 -19.69 -2.57 7.72
C LEU A 147 -21.20 -2.85 7.66
N GLU A 148 -22.02 -1.80 7.56
CA GLU A 148 -23.48 -1.96 7.39
C GLU A 148 -23.82 -2.82 6.16
N ARG A 149 -23.14 -2.59 5.03
CA ARG A 149 -23.34 -3.37 3.79
C ARG A 149 -22.93 -4.82 3.96
N VAL A 150 -21.79 -5.08 4.61
CA VAL A 150 -21.30 -6.44 4.86
C VAL A 150 -22.22 -7.19 5.81
N LEU A 151 -22.71 -6.55 6.86
CA LEU A 151 -23.63 -7.17 7.82
C LEU A 151 -25.00 -7.51 7.20
N ALA A 152 -25.37 -6.87 6.10
CA ALA A 152 -26.56 -7.23 5.31
C ALA A 152 -26.36 -8.53 4.49
N ILE A 153 -25.12 -9.01 4.32
CA ILE A 153 -24.82 -10.26 3.62
C ILE A 153 -25.04 -11.44 4.58
N SER A 154 -25.96 -12.35 4.22
CA SER A 154 -26.28 -13.51 5.05
C SER A 154 -25.07 -14.41 5.31
N GLY A 155 -24.78 -14.65 6.59
CA GLY A 155 -23.68 -15.54 7.01
C GLY A 155 -22.28 -14.99 6.77
N ALA A 156 -22.10 -13.69 6.52
CA ALA A 156 -20.76 -13.10 6.35
C ALA A 156 -19.90 -13.27 7.62
N ALA A 157 -20.48 -13.01 8.80
CA ALA A 157 -19.79 -13.13 10.08
C ALA A 157 -19.47 -14.58 10.49
N ASP A 158 -20.13 -15.57 9.87
CA ASP A 158 -19.87 -16.99 10.13
C ASP A 158 -18.62 -17.51 9.38
N LYS A 159 -18.22 -16.82 8.32
CA LYS A 159 -17.16 -17.27 7.40
C LYS A 159 -15.81 -16.61 7.67
N MET A 160 -15.80 -15.42 8.25
CA MET A 160 -14.61 -14.65 8.52
C MET A 160 -14.81 -13.74 9.73
N LYS A 161 -13.70 -13.31 10.34
CA LYS A 161 -13.78 -12.29 11.39
C LYS A 161 -13.99 -10.91 10.76
N ILE A 162 -14.82 -10.10 11.40
CA ILE A 162 -15.11 -8.74 10.95
C ILE A 162 -14.64 -7.76 12.01
N VAL A 163 -13.86 -6.77 11.57
CA VAL A 163 -13.35 -5.68 12.40
C VAL A 163 -13.96 -4.36 11.92
N GLY A 164 -14.62 -3.65 12.81
CA GLY A 164 -15.16 -2.32 12.57
C GLY A 164 -14.09 -1.25 12.78
N VAL A 165 -13.84 -0.47 11.75
CA VAL A 165 -12.92 0.68 11.77
C VAL A 165 -13.79 1.94 11.77
N ARG A 166 -13.55 2.84 12.74
CA ARG A 166 -14.40 4.04 12.91
C ARG A 166 -15.90 3.73 12.98
N ALA A 167 -16.23 2.61 13.62
CA ALA A 167 -17.58 2.08 13.74
C ALA A 167 -17.93 1.78 15.22
N PRO A 168 -18.05 2.83 16.07
CA PRO A 168 -18.23 2.66 17.53
C PRO A 168 -19.49 1.91 17.90
N ASP A 169 -20.55 2.00 17.09
CA ASP A 169 -21.85 1.37 17.33
C ASP A 169 -21.99 0.00 16.66
N ALA A 170 -20.89 -0.60 16.22
CA ALA A 170 -20.91 -1.90 15.55
C ALA A 170 -21.46 -3.00 16.51
N PRO A 171 -22.40 -3.85 16.03
CA PRO A 171 -23.00 -4.88 16.86
C PRO A 171 -22.02 -6.03 17.11
N SER A 172 -22.19 -6.74 18.25
CA SER A 172 -21.51 -8.03 18.47
C SER A 172 -21.91 -9.04 17.36
N PRO A 173 -21.00 -9.85 16.82
CA PRO A 173 -19.62 -10.11 17.25
C PRO A 173 -18.53 -9.29 16.55
N VAL A 174 -18.83 -8.12 15.99
CA VAL A 174 -17.84 -7.26 15.32
C VAL A 174 -16.79 -6.80 16.34
N ILE A 175 -15.52 -7.00 16.00
CA ILE A 175 -14.36 -6.59 16.79
C ILE A 175 -14.10 -5.11 16.52
N GLN A 176 -13.70 -4.34 17.52
CA GLN A 176 -13.36 -2.92 17.33
C GLN A 176 -11.89 -2.76 16.90
N TRP A 177 -11.62 -1.80 16.04
CA TRP A 177 -10.24 -1.44 15.67
C TRP A 177 -9.37 -1.09 16.88
N SER A 178 -9.95 -0.44 17.89
CA SER A 178 -9.26 -0.13 19.15
C SER A 178 -8.76 -1.40 19.88
N ASP A 179 -9.46 -2.52 19.79
CA ASP A 179 -9.04 -3.78 20.40
C ASP A 179 -7.84 -4.39 19.67
N VAL A 180 -7.81 -4.21 18.33
CA VAL A 180 -6.66 -4.60 17.50
C VAL A 180 -5.42 -3.80 17.87
N LEU A 181 -5.55 -2.49 18.05
CA LEU A 181 -4.44 -1.63 18.48
C LEU A 181 -4.02 -1.89 19.94
N ALA A 182 -4.95 -2.21 20.83
CA ALA A 182 -4.66 -2.53 22.23
C ALA A 182 -3.87 -3.84 22.41
N HIS A 183 -3.75 -4.67 21.38
CA HIS A 183 -2.94 -5.89 21.40
C HIS A 183 -1.46 -5.59 21.71
N GLY A 184 -0.87 -4.54 21.14
CA GLY A 184 0.45 -4.02 21.49
C GLY A 184 1.63 -4.94 21.16
N GLY A 185 1.44 -5.94 20.28
CA GLY A 185 2.48 -6.90 19.91
C GLY A 185 3.56 -6.31 18.99
N ALA A 186 4.73 -6.94 18.96
CA ALA A 186 5.80 -6.63 18.01
C ALA A 186 5.44 -7.14 16.59
N LEU A 187 5.98 -6.49 15.57
CA LEU A 187 5.83 -6.96 14.19
C LEU A 187 6.41 -8.38 14.05
N PRO A 188 5.63 -9.38 13.64
CA PRO A 188 6.12 -10.74 13.48
C PRO A 188 7.32 -10.82 12.55
N ASP A 189 8.34 -11.58 12.95
CA ASP A 189 9.52 -11.82 12.12
C ASP A 189 9.25 -12.99 11.18
N VAL A 190 9.07 -12.66 9.90
CA VAL A 190 8.77 -13.63 8.85
C VAL A 190 9.59 -13.32 7.58
N SER A 191 9.94 -14.35 6.85
CA SER A 191 10.44 -14.20 5.48
C SER A 191 9.28 -14.09 4.52
N VAL A 192 9.27 -13.06 3.69
CA VAL A 192 8.24 -12.83 2.69
C VAL A 192 8.79 -13.21 1.31
N ASP A 193 8.13 -14.17 0.65
CA ASP A 193 8.50 -14.58 -0.70
C ASP A 193 8.23 -13.42 -1.69
N PRO A 194 9.22 -13.00 -2.48
CA PRO A 194 9.04 -11.94 -3.47
C PRO A 194 7.95 -12.26 -4.51
N ASP A 195 7.69 -13.51 -4.78
CA ASP A 195 6.72 -13.94 -5.79
C ASP A 195 5.34 -14.31 -5.20
N ALA A 196 5.18 -14.21 -3.86
CA ALA A 196 3.87 -14.28 -3.21
C ALA A 196 3.03 -13.02 -3.49
N ASP A 197 1.70 -13.17 -3.38
CA ASP A 197 0.76 -12.07 -3.52
C ASP A 197 0.93 -11.02 -2.40
N ALA A 198 1.13 -9.76 -2.77
CA ALA A 198 1.10 -8.63 -1.85
C ALA A 198 -0.31 -8.04 -1.75
N CYS A 199 -1.00 -7.91 -2.87
CA CYS A 199 -2.35 -7.35 -2.89
C CYS A 199 -3.15 -7.82 -4.11
N ILE A 200 -4.49 -7.77 -3.95
CA ILE A 200 -5.47 -8.10 -4.97
C ILE A 200 -6.41 -6.89 -5.10
N PHE A 201 -6.37 -6.24 -6.26
CA PHE A 201 -7.28 -5.13 -6.55
C PHE A 201 -8.26 -5.52 -7.65
N TYR A 202 -9.54 -5.27 -7.40
CA TYR A 202 -10.59 -5.61 -8.34
C TYR A 202 -10.76 -4.55 -9.42
N THR A 203 -10.83 -5.00 -10.67
CA THR A 203 -11.13 -4.17 -11.85
C THR A 203 -12.57 -4.39 -12.29
N SER A 204 -13.16 -3.38 -12.93
CA SER A 204 -14.52 -3.43 -13.47
C SER A 204 -14.65 -4.34 -14.70
N GLY A 205 -14.35 -5.59 -14.63
CA GLY A 205 -14.30 -6.53 -15.75
C GLY A 205 -15.29 -6.25 -16.90
N THR A 206 -14.88 -6.48 -18.13
CA THR A 206 -15.71 -6.31 -19.34
C THR A 206 -16.82 -7.36 -19.49
N THR A 207 -16.86 -8.37 -18.59
CA THR A 207 -17.75 -9.54 -18.64
C THR A 207 -18.81 -9.58 -17.54
N GLY A 208 -19.08 -8.46 -16.86
CA GLY A 208 -20.17 -8.32 -15.89
C GLY A 208 -19.74 -8.38 -14.42
N PHE A 209 -18.79 -9.23 -14.02
CA PHE A 209 -18.27 -9.28 -12.66
C PHE A 209 -16.86 -8.72 -12.57
N PRO A 210 -16.51 -8.03 -11.44
CA PRO A 210 -15.15 -7.57 -11.19
C PRO A 210 -14.16 -8.75 -11.16
N LYS A 211 -12.93 -8.50 -11.63
CA LYS A 211 -11.84 -9.49 -11.59
C LYS A 211 -10.75 -9.01 -10.65
N GLY A 212 -10.30 -9.88 -9.76
CA GLY A 212 -9.19 -9.60 -8.85
C GLY A 212 -7.85 -9.70 -9.59
N ALA A 213 -7.16 -8.58 -9.73
CA ALA A 213 -5.80 -8.53 -10.25
C ALA A 213 -4.82 -8.78 -9.09
N GLN A 214 -4.11 -9.91 -9.13
CA GLN A 214 -3.09 -10.29 -8.16
C GLN A 214 -1.77 -9.58 -8.50
N LEU A 215 -1.18 -8.91 -7.52
CA LEU A 215 0.11 -8.27 -7.63
C LEU A 215 1.07 -8.88 -6.62
N THR A 216 2.20 -9.40 -7.09
CA THR A 216 3.23 -9.99 -6.24
C THR A 216 4.06 -8.91 -5.54
N HIS A 217 4.75 -9.26 -4.45
CA HIS A 217 5.69 -8.36 -3.78
C HIS A 217 6.75 -7.87 -4.76
N ARG A 218 7.33 -8.74 -5.59
CA ARG A 218 8.28 -8.38 -6.66
C ARG A 218 7.69 -7.37 -7.62
N GLY A 219 6.45 -7.58 -8.08
CA GLY A 219 5.75 -6.65 -8.98
C GLY A 219 5.56 -5.27 -8.36
N CYS A 220 5.16 -5.21 -7.10
CA CYS A 220 4.98 -3.98 -6.34
C CYS A 220 6.32 -3.23 -6.15
N VAL A 221 7.39 -3.92 -5.76
CA VAL A 221 8.74 -3.34 -5.62
C VAL A 221 9.27 -2.88 -6.98
N SER A 222 9.07 -3.67 -8.04
CA SER A 222 9.50 -3.27 -9.39
C SER A 222 8.79 -2.01 -9.87
N ASN A 223 7.49 -1.84 -9.55
CA ASN A 223 6.76 -0.62 -9.85
C ASN A 223 7.37 0.59 -9.11
N LEU A 224 7.67 0.47 -7.82
CA LEU A 224 8.34 1.51 -7.04
C LEU A 224 9.68 1.89 -7.68
N LEU A 225 10.51 0.91 -8.01
CA LEU A 225 11.83 1.14 -8.64
C LEU A 225 11.70 1.74 -10.05
N ASN A 226 10.69 1.35 -10.83
CA ASN A 226 10.41 1.97 -12.14
C ASN A 226 10.14 3.47 -12.02
N MET A 227 9.38 3.88 -11.01
CA MET A 227 9.08 5.29 -10.78
C MET A 227 10.31 6.06 -10.28
N ALA A 228 11.08 5.48 -9.35
CA ALA A 228 12.35 6.05 -8.88
C ALA A 228 13.35 6.18 -10.03
N PHE A 229 13.51 5.13 -10.87
CA PHE A 229 14.35 5.13 -12.05
C PHE A 229 13.95 6.21 -13.07
N ALA A 230 12.66 6.41 -13.31
CA ALA A 230 12.18 7.46 -14.21
C ALA A 230 12.57 8.86 -13.69
N GLY A 231 12.43 9.09 -12.39
CA GLY A 231 12.87 10.32 -11.73
C GLY A 231 14.37 10.53 -11.85
N ALA A 232 15.19 9.55 -11.45
CA ALA A 232 16.64 9.59 -11.49
C ALA A 232 17.16 9.79 -12.92
N SER A 233 16.59 9.10 -13.90
CA SER A 233 16.96 9.24 -15.32
C SER A 233 16.71 10.66 -15.83
N THR A 234 15.57 11.24 -15.48
CA THR A 234 15.20 12.61 -15.87
C THR A 234 16.13 13.63 -15.21
N GLN A 235 16.40 13.46 -13.93
CA GLN A 235 17.27 14.34 -13.16
C GLN A 235 18.71 14.33 -13.70
N LEU A 236 19.29 13.16 -13.94
CA LEU A 236 20.64 12.99 -14.50
C LEU A 236 20.73 13.59 -15.92
N ALA A 237 19.72 13.35 -16.77
CA ALA A 237 19.69 13.91 -18.12
C ALA A 237 19.60 15.44 -18.11
N THR A 238 18.80 16.00 -17.19
CA THR A 238 18.68 17.45 -17.02
C THR A 238 19.99 18.07 -16.55
N ALA A 239 20.62 17.49 -15.53
CA ALA A 239 21.91 17.95 -15.01
C ALA A 239 22.98 17.97 -16.10
N ARG A 240 23.06 16.95 -16.95
CA ARG A 240 23.99 16.90 -18.07
C ARG A 240 23.71 17.95 -19.15
N ALA A 241 22.46 18.21 -19.41
CA ALA A 241 22.04 19.12 -20.46
C ALA A 241 22.15 20.59 -20.06
N THR A 242 21.92 20.92 -18.79
CA THR A 242 21.90 22.30 -18.28
C THR A 242 23.15 22.68 -17.48
N GLY A 243 23.91 21.69 -16.97
CA GLY A 243 24.99 21.90 -16.01
C GLY A 243 24.49 22.18 -14.58
N GLU A 244 23.18 22.20 -14.35
CA GLU A 244 22.58 22.41 -13.04
C GLU A 244 22.53 21.08 -12.28
N MET A 245 23.29 20.98 -11.20
CA MET A 245 23.24 19.79 -10.33
C MET A 245 21.96 19.82 -9.48
N PRO A 246 21.36 18.63 -9.24
CA PRO A 246 20.24 18.55 -8.31
C PRO A 246 20.68 19.02 -6.92
N PRO A 247 19.73 19.48 -6.07
CA PRO A 247 20.05 19.83 -4.71
C PRO A 247 20.67 18.63 -3.98
N GLU A 248 21.64 18.90 -3.11
CA GLU A 248 22.37 17.87 -2.35
C GLU A 248 21.40 17.03 -1.47
N GLU A 249 20.37 17.69 -0.94
CA GLU A 249 19.28 17.01 -0.24
C GLU A 249 17.96 17.20 -1.02
N ALA A 250 17.34 16.09 -1.41
CA ALA A 250 16.03 16.14 -2.03
C ALA A 250 14.98 16.58 -0.99
N PRO A 251 14.02 17.44 -1.34
CA PRO A 251 12.95 17.81 -0.42
C PRO A 251 12.12 16.57 -0.05
N VAL A 252 11.75 16.49 1.24
CA VAL A 252 10.86 15.43 1.72
C VAL A 252 9.51 15.54 1.00
N PRO A 253 9.06 14.48 0.29
CA PRO A 253 7.83 14.58 -0.49
C PRO A 253 6.59 14.68 0.42
N VAL A 254 5.65 15.52 0.01
CA VAL A 254 4.32 15.61 0.61
C VAL A 254 3.31 15.33 -0.49
N GLY A 255 2.41 14.38 -0.26
CA GLY A 255 1.41 14.01 -1.24
C GLY A 255 0.00 14.03 -0.71
N LEU A 256 -0.88 14.75 -1.41
CA LEU A 256 -2.32 14.73 -1.18
C LEU A 256 -2.94 13.56 -1.98
N ILE A 257 -3.49 12.57 -1.27
CA ILE A 257 -4.14 11.41 -1.90
C ILE A 257 -5.60 11.74 -2.17
N THR A 258 -5.90 11.96 -3.44
CA THR A 258 -7.23 12.36 -3.93
C THR A 258 -8.01 11.21 -4.58
N THR A 259 -7.31 10.13 -4.95
CA THR A 259 -7.88 8.91 -5.54
C THR A 259 -8.01 7.80 -4.51
N PRO A 260 -8.89 6.81 -4.72
CA PRO A 260 -9.12 5.76 -3.73
C PRO A 260 -7.91 4.88 -3.46
N LEU A 261 -7.62 4.59 -2.20
CA LEU A 261 -6.54 3.69 -1.79
C LEU A 261 -6.78 2.22 -2.17
N PHE A 262 -8.03 1.80 -2.39
CA PHE A 262 -8.34 0.48 -2.94
C PHE A 262 -8.03 0.35 -4.45
N HIS A 263 -7.29 1.31 -5.02
CA HIS A 263 -6.85 1.30 -6.41
C HIS A 263 -5.33 1.51 -6.49
N VAL A 264 -4.68 0.79 -7.41
CA VAL A 264 -3.21 0.80 -7.60
C VAL A 264 -2.61 2.21 -7.77
N THR A 265 -3.34 3.14 -8.38
CA THR A 265 -2.86 4.52 -8.60
C THR A 265 -2.55 5.23 -7.29
N ALA A 266 -3.46 5.17 -6.32
CA ALA A 266 -3.23 5.81 -5.02
C ALA A 266 -2.26 4.97 -4.17
N ASN A 267 -2.53 3.67 -4.03
CA ASN A 267 -1.79 2.82 -3.11
C ASN A 267 -0.37 2.52 -3.61
N ASN A 268 -0.24 1.90 -4.79
CA ASN A 268 1.05 1.40 -5.27
C ASN A 268 1.88 2.45 -6.01
N CYS A 269 1.26 3.43 -6.67
CA CYS A 269 2.02 4.45 -7.39
C CYS A 269 2.30 5.68 -6.50
N ALA A 270 1.30 6.29 -5.87
CA ALA A 270 1.53 7.50 -5.08
C ALA A 270 2.05 7.18 -3.68
N ALA A 271 1.31 6.39 -2.88
CA ALA A 271 1.66 6.16 -1.47
C ALA A 271 3.00 5.44 -1.29
N TYR A 272 3.36 4.48 -2.13
CA TYR A 272 4.64 3.79 -2.04
C TYR A 272 5.85 4.72 -2.18
N LEU A 273 5.84 5.59 -3.21
CA LEU A 273 6.95 6.53 -3.44
C LEU A 273 7.12 7.48 -2.26
N ILE A 274 6.00 8.04 -1.78
CA ILE A 274 6.02 8.98 -0.66
C ILE A 274 6.54 8.27 0.58
N THR A 275 6.03 7.07 0.88
CA THR A 275 6.45 6.30 2.06
C THR A 275 7.93 5.92 2.00
N ALA A 276 8.41 5.36 0.88
CA ALA A 276 9.80 4.94 0.73
C ALA A 276 10.80 6.11 0.90
N ALA A 277 10.39 7.33 0.54
CA ALA A 277 11.17 8.54 0.71
C ALA A 277 11.05 9.18 2.11
N GLY A 278 10.33 8.57 3.05
CA GLY A 278 10.07 9.14 4.38
C GLY A 278 9.20 10.39 4.32
N GLY A 279 8.30 10.45 3.34
CA GLY A 279 7.44 11.58 3.08
C GLY A 279 6.11 11.55 3.83
N LYS A 280 5.34 12.63 3.70
CA LYS A 280 4.06 12.84 4.37
C LYS A 280 2.90 12.60 3.39
N ILE A 281 1.95 11.77 3.80
CA ILE A 281 0.70 11.48 3.08
C ILE A 281 -0.44 12.23 3.75
N VAL A 282 -1.08 13.12 3.00
CA VAL A 282 -2.30 13.82 3.42
C VAL A 282 -3.50 13.13 2.77
N LEU A 283 -4.47 12.73 3.56
CA LEU A 283 -5.62 11.94 3.12
C LEU A 283 -6.89 12.78 3.08
N MET A 284 -7.71 12.56 2.05
CA MET A 284 -9.06 13.07 1.94
C MET A 284 -10.06 11.91 1.92
N TYR A 285 -11.10 11.97 2.75
CA TYR A 285 -12.17 10.98 2.74
C TYR A 285 -12.81 10.80 1.36
N ARG A 286 -13.10 11.92 0.71
CA ARG A 286 -13.62 12.02 -0.67
C ARG A 286 -13.06 13.27 -1.33
N TRP A 287 -13.02 13.27 -2.64
CA TRP A 287 -12.61 14.47 -3.38
C TRP A 287 -13.56 15.65 -3.11
N ASP A 288 -12.99 16.76 -2.72
CA ASP A 288 -13.59 18.07 -2.65
C ASP A 288 -12.55 19.12 -3.02
N ALA A 289 -12.83 19.94 -4.04
CA ALA A 289 -11.85 20.89 -4.56
C ALA A 289 -11.54 22.03 -3.54
N GLY A 290 -12.54 22.46 -2.78
CA GLY A 290 -12.35 23.50 -1.77
C GLY A 290 -11.51 23.01 -0.59
N GLU A 291 -11.73 21.76 -0.16
CA GLU A 291 -10.93 21.13 0.87
C GLU A 291 -9.49 20.85 0.40
N ALA A 292 -9.33 20.40 -0.85
CA ALA A 292 -8.01 20.17 -1.42
C ALA A 292 -7.16 21.44 -1.43
N LEU A 293 -7.73 22.58 -1.79
CA LEU A 293 -7.00 23.86 -1.75
C LEU A 293 -6.53 24.22 -0.34
N LYS A 294 -7.36 24.01 0.68
CA LYS A 294 -6.96 24.25 2.08
C LYS A 294 -5.82 23.31 2.52
N LEU A 295 -5.87 22.03 2.10
CA LEU A 295 -4.86 21.03 2.45
C LEU A 295 -3.52 21.26 1.74
N VAL A 296 -3.49 21.96 0.61
CA VAL A 296 -2.23 22.34 -0.08
C VAL A 296 -1.50 23.47 0.67
N GLU A 297 -2.18 24.24 1.51
CA GLU A 297 -1.59 25.34 2.30
C GLU A 297 -0.95 24.86 3.63
N ILE A 298 -1.13 23.59 3.99
CA ILE A 298 -0.59 22.96 5.21
C ILE A 298 0.77 22.28 4.91
#